data_f949d76fe258e7661fd3e56d983fc01e
#
_entry.id   f949d76fe258e7661fd3e56d983fc01e
#
_cell.length_a   1.000
_cell.length_b   1.000
_cell.length_c   1.000
_cell.angle_alpha   90.00
_cell.angle_beta   90.00
_cell.angle_gamma   90.00
#
_symmetry.space_group_name_H-M   'P 1'
#
loop_
_entity.id
_entity.type
_entity.pdbx_description
1 polymer ?
#
loop_
_entity_poly.entity_id
_entity_poly.type
_entity_poly.pdbx_seq_one_letter_code
_entity_poly.pdbx_strand_id
1 'polypeptide(L)'
;LVDNGDILQGQPSAYYYNYVDTASTHLCARMLNDMGYLCASLGNHDVETGHPVYDKWMDECGFAVLGANVYKRSEQRPYLTAYVQEEVDGVRIAVLGLITPTIPQWLPERLWSDLDFKDATETAKRIVPKMRRAAKADVVVVVIHSGVGKEHNSLPMQDHCAYQIAEQVPDVDVVFCGHDHR
;
A
#
# COMPACT_ATOMS: atom_id res chain seq x y z
N LEU A 1 12.06 4.27 -7.83
CA LEU A 1 11.25 4.99 -6.85
C LEU A 1 10.06 4.14 -6.43
N VAL A 2 9.63 4.26 -5.16
CA VAL A 2 8.41 3.66 -4.63
C VAL A 2 7.68 4.71 -3.79
N ASP A 3 6.35 4.70 -3.83
CA ASP A 3 5.50 5.54 -2.99
C ASP A 3 4.89 4.69 -1.86
N ASN A 4 4.77 5.26 -0.65
CA ASN A 4 4.26 4.54 0.51
C ASN A 4 2.84 4.97 0.94
N GLY A 5 2.07 5.58 0.03
CA GLY A 5 0.69 6.00 0.27
C GLY A 5 0.54 7.38 0.92
N ASP A 6 -0.72 7.78 1.10
CA ASP A 6 -1.17 9.09 1.57
C ASP A 6 -0.84 10.25 0.62
N ILE A 7 -0.85 9.99 -0.69
CA ILE A 7 -0.59 11.02 -1.69
C ILE A 7 -1.85 11.81 -2.08
N LEU A 8 -3.05 11.27 -1.86
CA LEU A 8 -4.31 11.87 -2.31
C LEU A 8 -4.88 12.92 -1.36
N GLN A 9 -4.20 13.24 -0.25
CA GLN A 9 -4.66 14.22 0.73
C GLN A 9 -3.56 15.20 1.12
N GLY A 10 -3.95 16.29 1.74
CA GLY A 10 -3.04 17.24 2.39
C GLY A 10 -2.73 18.50 1.58
N GLN A 11 -2.95 18.51 0.27
CA GLN A 11 -2.66 19.65 -0.60
C GLN A 11 -3.90 20.14 -1.36
N PRO A 12 -4.08 21.47 -1.55
CA PRO A 12 -5.21 22.01 -2.33
C PRO A 12 -5.27 21.48 -3.75
N SER A 13 -4.13 21.17 -4.37
CA SER A 13 -4.05 20.58 -5.70
C SER A 13 -4.61 19.15 -5.72
N ALA A 14 -4.29 18.32 -4.73
CA ALA A 14 -4.89 16.98 -4.61
C ALA A 14 -6.41 17.09 -4.43
N TYR A 15 -6.88 17.94 -3.51
CA TYR A 15 -8.31 18.20 -3.30
C TYR A 15 -9.03 18.62 -4.58
N TYR A 16 -8.41 19.48 -5.39
CA TYR A 16 -9.01 19.93 -6.65
C TYR A 16 -9.28 18.78 -7.61
N TYR A 17 -8.30 17.88 -7.81
CA TYR A 17 -8.46 16.72 -8.69
C TYR A 17 -9.30 15.60 -8.05
N ASN A 18 -9.37 15.52 -6.73
CA ASN A 18 -10.26 14.58 -6.06
C ASN A 18 -11.74 14.94 -6.27
N TYR A 19 -12.10 16.25 -6.19
CA TYR A 19 -13.49 16.63 -5.97
C TYR A 19 -14.03 17.75 -6.89
N VAL A 20 -13.17 18.46 -7.62
CA VAL A 20 -13.58 19.57 -8.48
C VAL A 20 -13.40 19.20 -9.95
N ASP A 21 -12.19 18.92 -10.38
CA ASP A 21 -11.90 18.43 -11.74
C ASP A 21 -11.72 16.91 -11.71
N THR A 22 -12.84 16.20 -11.64
CA THR A 22 -12.85 14.73 -11.60
C THR A 22 -12.74 14.10 -13.00
N ALA A 23 -12.76 14.90 -14.07
CA ALA A 23 -12.70 14.44 -15.45
C ALA A 23 -11.28 14.34 -15.99
N SER A 24 -10.41 15.26 -15.59
CA SER A 24 -9.00 15.24 -16.01
C SER A 24 -8.22 14.11 -15.32
N THR A 25 -7.11 13.70 -15.93
CA THR A 25 -6.17 12.78 -15.29
C THR A 25 -5.69 13.36 -13.97
N HIS A 26 -5.74 12.57 -12.92
CA HIS A 26 -5.38 13.01 -11.57
C HIS A 26 -3.91 13.47 -11.51
N LEU A 27 -3.68 14.67 -10.95
CA LEU A 27 -2.34 15.26 -10.90
C LEU A 27 -1.31 14.32 -10.25
N CYS A 28 -1.67 13.65 -9.16
CA CYS A 28 -0.75 12.72 -8.47
C CYS A 28 -0.38 11.54 -9.36
N ALA A 29 -1.33 10.97 -10.13
CA ALA A 29 -1.02 9.89 -11.08
C ALA A 29 -0.05 10.38 -12.16
N ARG A 30 -0.30 11.56 -12.75
CA ARG A 30 0.60 12.14 -13.76
C ARG A 30 2.01 12.35 -13.22
N MET A 31 2.13 12.96 -12.04
CA MET A 31 3.43 13.22 -11.42
C MET A 31 4.21 11.94 -11.17
N LEU A 32 3.59 10.92 -10.58
CA LEU A 32 4.26 9.64 -10.29
C LEU A 32 4.63 8.90 -11.58
N ASN A 33 3.78 8.95 -12.61
CA ASN A 33 4.08 8.39 -13.93
C ASN A 33 5.27 9.09 -14.59
N ASP A 34 5.28 10.43 -14.60
CA ASP A 34 6.36 11.22 -15.19
C ASP A 34 7.69 11.04 -14.45
N MET A 35 7.65 10.78 -13.14
CA MET A 35 8.83 10.51 -12.32
C MET A 35 9.31 9.06 -12.42
N GLY A 36 8.59 8.17 -13.09
CA GLY A 36 8.97 6.78 -13.27
C GLY A 36 8.93 5.95 -11.99
N TYR A 37 7.88 6.08 -11.19
CA TYR A 37 7.69 5.22 -10.02
C TYR A 37 7.49 3.76 -10.43
N LEU A 38 8.10 2.84 -9.70
CA LEU A 38 7.96 1.39 -9.89
C LEU A 38 6.62 0.88 -9.38
N CYS A 39 6.22 1.38 -8.22
CA CYS A 39 4.96 1.02 -7.56
C CYS A 39 4.60 2.05 -6.49
N ALA A 40 3.35 1.98 -6.04
CA ALA A 40 2.86 2.68 -4.86
C ALA A 40 2.18 1.68 -3.90
N SER A 41 2.04 2.03 -2.63
CA SER A 41 1.12 1.40 -1.68
C SER A 41 -0.06 2.33 -1.43
N LEU A 42 -1.20 1.80 -0.98
CA LEU A 42 -2.31 2.62 -0.50
C LEU A 42 -2.06 3.06 0.94
N GLY A 43 -2.38 4.34 1.24
CA GLY A 43 -2.46 4.85 2.59
C GLY A 43 -3.91 5.03 3.08
N ASN A 44 -4.09 5.30 4.37
CA ASN A 44 -5.43 5.51 4.94
C ASN A 44 -6.10 6.78 4.40
N HIS A 45 -5.33 7.84 4.15
CA HIS A 45 -5.86 9.06 3.56
C HIS A 45 -6.18 8.93 2.07
N ASP A 46 -5.56 7.97 1.36
CA ASP A 46 -5.99 7.63 0.01
C ASP A 46 -7.38 6.96 0.05
N VAL A 47 -7.57 5.97 0.93
CA VAL A 47 -8.87 5.30 1.14
C VAL A 47 -9.95 6.27 1.63
N GLU A 48 -9.59 7.28 2.42
CA GLU A 48 -10.50 8.32 2.91
C GLU A 48 -11.16 9.12 1.79
N THR A 49 -10.54 9.22 0.62
CA THR A 49 -11.14 9.91 -0.54
C THR A 49 -12.35 9.18 -1.13
N GLY A 50 -12.51 7.89 -0.85
CA GLY A 50 -13.58 7.03 -1.35
C GLY A 50 -13.32 6.44 -2.73
N HIS A 51 -14.01 5.35 -3.06
CA HIS A 51 -13.88 4.62 -4.32
C HIS A 51 -13.85 5.49 -5.58
N PRO A 52 -14.71 6.51 -5.74
CA PRO A 52 -14.70 7.30 -6.97
C PRO A 52 -13.37 8.02 -7.23
N VAL A 53 -12.57 8.26 -6.18
CA VAL A 53 -11.30 8.97 -6.28
C VAL A 53 -10.14 8.00 -6.34
N TYR A 54 -9.98 7.12 -5.35
CA TYR A 54 -8.79 6.26 -5.33
C TYR A 54 -8.82 5.18 -6.42
N ASP A 55 -10.00 4.65 -6.81
CA ASP A 55 -10.08 3.70 -7.93
C ASP A 55 -9.65 4.37 -9.24
N LYS A 56 -10.18 5.58 -9.50
CA LYS A 56 -9.77 6.38 -10.67
C LYS A 56 -8.27 6.65 -10.68
N TRP A 57 -7.72 7.11 -9.55
CA TRP A 57 -6.29 7.38 -9.43
C TRP A 57 -5.45 6.12 -9.72
N MET A 58 -5.84 4.98 -9.15
CA MET A 58 -5.15 3.69 -9.40
C MET A 58 -5.20 3.29 -10.87
N ASP A 59 -6.35 3.46 -11.53
CA ASP A 59 -6.52 3.16 -12.96
C ASP A 59 -5.68 4.07 -13.87
N GLU A 60 -5.36 5.27 -13.41
CA GLU A 60 -4.54 6.25 -14.13
C GLU A 60 -3.04 6.11 -13.86
N CYS A 61 -2.63 5.31 -12.88
CA CYS A 61 -1.24 4.99 -12.61
C CYS A 61 -0.69 4.03 -13.68
N GLY A 62 0.44 4.37 -14.29
CA GLY A 62 1.16 3.52 -15.24
C GLY A 62 1.96 2.39 -14.58
N PHE A 63 1.84 2.23 -13.28
CA PHE A 63 2.50 1.25 -12.43
C PHE A 63 1.48 0.59 -11.50
N ALA A 64 1.88 -0.49 -10.82
CA ALA A 64 0.97 -1.16 -9.89
C ALA A 64 0.84 -0.43 -8.55
N VAL A 65 -0.40 -0.21 -8.10
CA VAL A 65 -0.69 0.13 -6.71
C VAL A 65 -0.85 -1.18 -5.93
N LEU A 66 -0.08 -1.33 -4.86
CA LEU A 66 0.07 -2.57 -4.11
C LEU A 66 -0.75 -2.55 -2.82
N GLY A 67 -1.28 -3.73 -2.46
CA GLY A 67 -2.02 -3.91 -1.21
C GLY A 67 -2.33 -5.38 -0.96
N ALA A 68 -1.31 -6.15 -0.60
CA ALA A 68 -1.40 -7.61 -0.46
C ALA A 68 -2.40 -8.09 0.59
N ASN A 69 -2.74 -7.23 1.55
CA ASN A 69 -3.70 -7.51 2.60
C ASN A 69 -5.10 -6.90 2.36
N VAL A 70 -5.35 -6.33 1.16
CA VAL A 70 -6.65 -5.78 0.79
C VAL A 70 -7.40 -6.74 -0.13
N TYR A 71 -8.61 -7.10 0.25
CA TYR A 71 -9.44 -8.08 -0.47
C TYR A 71 -10.81 -7.51 -0.81
N LYS A 72 -11.39 -7.90 -1.93
CA LYS A 72 -12.81 -7.74 -2.20
C LYS A 72 -13.60 -8.75 -1.36
N ARG A 73 -14.45 -8.26 -0.48
CA ARG A 73 -15.24 -9.08 0.46
C ARG A 73 -16.22 -9.98 -0.28
N SER A 74 -16.95 -9.41 -1.25
CA SER A 74 -17.95 -10.14 -2.04
C SER A 74 -17.36 -11.26 -2.90
N GLU A 75 -16.14 -11.09 -3.41
CA GLU A 75 -15.50 -12.01 -4.33
C GLU A 75 -14.43 -12.88 -3.65
N GLN A 76 -14.07 -12.59 -2.39
CA GLN A 76 -13.02 -13.28 -1.62
C GLN A 76 -11.67 -13.37 -2.37
N ARG A 77 -11.37 -12.37 -3.18
CA ARG A 77 -10.13 -12.29 -3.96
C ARG A 77 -9.33 -11.02 -3.62
N PRO A 78 -8.03 -11.00 -3.89
CA PRO A 78 -7.24 -9.78 -3.76
C PRO A 78 -7.88 -8.61 -4.54
N TYR A 79 -7.95 -7.46 -3.91
CA TYR A 79 -8.39 -6.22 -4.54
C TYR A 79 -7.25 -5.57 -5.33
N LEU A 80 -6.05 -5.61 -4.78
CA LEU A 80 -4.84 -5.03 -5.37
C LEU A 80 -3.80 -6.10 -5.69
N THR A 81 -2.83 -5.73 -6.51
CA THR A 81 -1.61 -6.52 -6.74
C THR A 81 -0.83 -6.66 -5.44
N ALA A 82 -0.36 -7.86 -5.15
CA ALA A 82 0.34 -8.10 -3.89
C ALA A 82 1.78 -7.56 -3.92
N TYR A 83 2.51 -7.78 -5.02
CA TYR A 83 3.91 -7.39 -5.17
C TYR A 83 4.28 -7.18 -6.64
N VAL A 84 5.35 -6.45 -6.86
CA VAL A 84 6.03 -6.33 -8.15
C VAL A 84 7.46 -6.83 -8.05
N GLN A 85 8.07 -7.07 -9.19
CA GLN A 85 9.49 -7.42 -9.27
C GLN A 85 10.17 -6.60 -10.36
N GLU A 86 11.44 -6.26 -10.14
CA GLU A 86 12.27 -5.52 -11.06
C GLU A 86 13.70 -6.05 -10.99
N GLU A 87 14.45 -5.93 -12.08
CA GLU A 87 15.88 -6.22 -12.10
C GLU A 87 16.66 -4.95 -12.38
N VAL A 88 17.53 -4.58 -11.45
CA VAL A 88 18.37 -3.38 -11.54
C VAL A 88 19.82 -3.83 -11.44
N ASP A 89 20.60 -3.59 -12.50
CA ASP A 89 22.02 -3.95 -12.59
C ASP A 89 22.32 -5.42 -12.22
N GLY A 90 21.43 -6.33 -12.63
CA GLY A 90 21.54 -7.76 -12.37
C GLY A 90 21.07 -8.21 -10.98
N VAL A 91 20.58 -7.28 -10.15
CA VAL A 91 19.96 -7.57 -8.83
C VAL A 91 18.44 -7.65 -8.98
N ARG A 92 17.85 -8.79 -8.64
CA ARG A 92 16.39 -9.00 -8.69
C ARG A 92 15.77 -8.54 -7.37
N ILE A 93 14.94 -7.52 -7.47
CA ILE A 93 14.25 -6.91 -6.34
C ILE A 93 12.77 -7.27 -6.41
N ALA A 94 12.20 -7.75 -5.31
CA ALA A 94 10.75 -7.93 -5.19
C ALA A 94 10.20 -7.00 -4.11
N VAL A 95 9.13 -6.26 -4.43
CA VAL A 95 8.52 -5.25 -3.55
C VAL A 95 7.10 -5.68 -3.20
N LEU A 96 6.86 -6.02 -1.94
CA LEU A 96 5.54 -6.33 -1.38
C LEU A 96 4.90 -5.04 -0.86
N GLY A 97 3.64 -4.74 -1.22
CA GLY A 97 2.89 -3.61 -0.69
C GLY A 97 1.85 -4.03 0.35
N LEU A 98 1.76 -3.27 1.43
CA LEU A 98 0.80 -3.49 2.53
C LEU A 98 0.24 -2.16 3.04
N ILE A 99 -0.95 -2.22 3.64
CA ILE A 99 -1.58 -1.10 4.33
C ILE A 99 -1.93 -1.51 5.76
N THR A 100 -2.05 -0.53 6.66
CA THR A 100 -2.58 -0.77 8.00
C THR A 100 -3.94 -1.47 7.95
N PRO A 101 -4.16 -2.50 8.77
CA PRO A 101 -5.45 -3.20 8.81
C PRO A 101 -6.53 -2.45 9.57
N THR A 102 -6.23 -1.30 10.19
CA THR A 102 -7.14 -0.57 11.09
C THR A 102 -8.05 0.44 10.37
N ILE A 103 -8.03 0.48 9.05
CA ILE A 103 -8.93 1.33 8.22
C ILE A 103 -10.39 1.32 8.72
N PRO A 104 -11.01 0.16 9.03
CA PRO A 104 -12.40 0.11 9.50
C PRO A 104 -12.65 0.78 10.85
N GLN A 105 -11.61 1.06 11.63
CA GLN A 105 -11.74 1.74 12.93
C GLN A 105 -11.80 3.26 12.80
N TRP A 106 -11.29 3.80 11.70
CA TRP A 106 -11.16 5.26 11.51
C TRP A 106 -12.13 5.80 10.48
N LEU A 107 -12.39 5.01 9.43
CA LEU A 107 -13.14 5.48 8.27
C LEU A 107 -14.52 4.86 8.20
N PRO A 108 -15.56 5.64 7.85
CA PRO A 108 -16.90 5.11 7.64
C PRO A 108 -16.91 4.13 6.44
N GLU A 109 -17.66 3.03 6.58
CA GLU A 109 -17.69 1.91 5.63
C GLU A 109 -17.99 2.32 4.18
N ARG A 110 -18.76 3.39 3.96
CA ARG A 110 -19.05 3.88 2.60
C ARG A 110 -17.81 4.26 1.78
N LEU A 111 -16.67 4.56 2.43
CA LEU A 111 -15.44 4.96 1.75
C LEU A 111 -14.60 3.76 1.29
N TRP A 112 -14.75 2.62 1.95
CA TRP A 112 -14.06 1.37 1.66
C TRP A 112 -15.02 0.18 1.50
N SER A 113 -16.24 0.46 1.02
CA SER A 113 -17.28 -0.56 0.85
C SER A 113 -16.78 -1.76 0.03
N ASP A 114 -17.20 -2.97 0.42
CA ASP A 114 -16.76 -4.25 -0.16
C ASP A 114 -15.26 -4.58 0.00
N LEU A 115 -14.50 -3.77 0.75
CA LEU A 115 -13.11 -4.12 1.07
C LEU A 115 -13.00 -4.81 2.43
N ASP A 116 -11.97 -5.62 2.56
CA ASP A 116 -11.59 -6.32 3.79
C ASP A 116 -10.08 -6.20 3.97
N PHE A 117 -9.65 -5.70 5.11
CA PHE A 117 -8.25 -5.45 5.44
C PHE A 117 -7.75 -6.53 6.40
N LYS A 118 -6.93 -7.43 5.89
CA LYS A 118 -6.36 -8.53 6.66
C LYS A 118 -5.15 -8.07 7.48
N ASP A 119 -4.80 -8.84 8.51
CA ASP A 119 -3.56 -8.61 9.27
C ASP A 119 -2.36 -8.55 8.33
N ALA A 120 -1.59 -7.45 8.44
CA ALA A 120 -0.48 -7.18 7.54
C ALA A 120 0.73 -8.09 7.83
N THR A 121 1.01 -8.36 9.11
CA THR A 121 2.12 -9.23 9.52
C THR A 121 1.88 -10.68 9.10
N GLU A 122 0.68 -11.21 9.33
CA GLU A 122 0.32 -12.57 8.91
C GLU A 122 0.27 -12.69 7.37
N THR A 123 -0.17 -11.63 6.69
CA THR A 123 -0.13 -11.56 5.23
C THR A 123 1.31 -11.59 4.71
N ALA A 124 2.22 -10.81 5.30
CA ALA A 124 3.63 -10.82 4.95
C ALA A 124 4.27 -12.20 5.19
N LYS A 125 4.05 -12.83 6.36
CA LYS A 125 4.53 -14.20 6.67
C LYS A 125 4.10 -15.23 5.60
N ARG A 126 2.90 -15.07 5.08
CA ARG A 126 2.35 -15.99 4.07
C ARG A 126 2.91 -15.74 2.66
N ILE A 127 3.17 -14.47 2.30
CA ILE A 127 3.51 -14.07 0.93
C ILE A 127 5.02 -14.03 0.70
N VAL A 128 5.80 -13.45 1.61
CA VAL A 128 7.23 -13.22 1.44
C VAL A 128 8.00 -14.48 1.04
N PRO A 129 7.85 -15.65 1.69
CA PRO A 129 8.61 -16.83 1.31
C PRO A 129 8.24 -17.36 -0.10
N LYS A 130 6.99 -17.15 -0.51
CA LYS A 130 6.52 -17.54 -1.86
C LYS A 130 7.04 -16.58 -2.92
N MET A 131 6.95 -15.28 -2.64
CA MET A 131 7.42 -14.20 -3.50
C MET A 131 8.94 -14.32 -3.74
N ARG A 132 9.74 -14.49 -2.69
CA ARG A 132 11.20 -14.67 -2.81
C ARG A 132 11.56 -15.82 -3.74
N ARG A 133 10.87 -16.96 -3.61
CA ARG A 133 11.11 -18.11 -4.48
C ARG A 133 10.60 -17.90 -5.90
N ALA A 134 9.40 -17.36 -6.08
CA ALA A 134 8.79 -17.17 -7.39
C ALA A 134 9.54 -16.12 -8.23
N ALA A 135 9.90 -15.01 -7.62
CA ALA A 135 10.67 -13.94 -8.25
C ALA A 135 12.18 -14.26 -8.31
N LYS A 136 12.65 -15.31 -7.63
CA LYS A 136 14.08 -15.57 -7.40
C LYS A 136 14.79 -14.32 -6.89
N ALA A 137 14.13 -13.60 -5.99
CA ALA A 137 14.57 -12.29 -5.54
C ALA A 137 15.87 -12.37 -4.74
N ASP A 138 16.82 -11.51 -5.11
CA ASP A 138 18.06 -11.30 -4.37
C ASP A 138 17.79 -10.35 -3.18
N VAL A 139 16.86 -9.39 -3.36
CA VAL A 139 16.41 -8.46 -2.32
C VAL A 139 14.88 -8.47 -2.23
N VAL A 140 14.35 -8.58 -1.03
CA VAL A 140 12.93 -8.45 -0.72
C VAL A 140 12.68 -7.19 0.09
N VAL A 141 11.87 -6.31 -0.48
CA VAL A 141 11.44 -5.05 0.12
C VAL A 141 9.97 -5.16 0.51
N VAL A 142 9.64 -4.73 1.70
CA VAL A 142 8.26 -4.48 2.12
C VAL A 142 8.04 -2.97 2.19
N VAL A 143 7.04 -2.49 1.47
CA VAL A 143 6.53 -1.12 1.56
C VAL A 143 5.20 -1.20 2.27
N ILE A 144 5.10 -0.59 3.45
CA ILE A 144 3.89 -0.66 4.26
C ILE A 144 3.46 0.72 4.74
N HIS A 145 2.21 1.10 4.43
CA HIS A 145 1.59 2.28 5.03
C HIS A 145 1.06 1.95 6.43
N SER A 146 1.96 1.96 7.39
CA SER A 146 1.75 1.69 8.82
C SER A 146 2.94 2.22 9.60
N GLY A 147 2.74 2.67 10.82
CA GLY A 147 3.82 3.18 11.66
C GLY A 147 4.78 2.11 12.16
N VAL A 148 5.87 2.54 12.79
CA VAL A 148 6.95 1.65 13.29
C VAL A 148 6.45 0.69 14.36
N GLY A 149 5.82 1.17 15.43
CA GLY A 149 4.93 0.39 16.26
C GLY A 149 5.46 -0.38 17.45
N LYS A 150 6.69 -0.22 17.89
CA LYS A 150 7.17 -0.98 19.04
C LYS A 150 6.45 -0.61 20.37
N GLU A 151 5.93 0.61 20.49
CA GLU A 151 5.43 1.17 21.75
C GLU A 151 3.94 1.58 21.78
N HIS A 152 3.21 1.47 20.65
CA HIS A 152 1.87 2.06 20.52
C HIS A 152 0.76 1.11 20.03
N ASN A 153 0.96 -0.21 20.09
CA ASN A 153 -0.04 -1.19 19.65
C ASN A 153 -1.02 -1.54 20.78
N SER A 154 -1.96 -0.64 21.08
CA SER A 154 -3.02 -0.86 22.08
C SER A 154 -4.34 -1.33 21.48
N LEU A 155 -4.47 -1.46 20.18
CA LEU A 155 -5.67 -1.85 19.47
C LEU A 155 -5.70 -3.36 19.20
N PRO A 156 -6.90 -3.99 19.10
CA PRO A 156 -7.05 -5.44 18.81
C PRO A 156 -6.42 -5.86 17.48
N MET A 157 -6.44 -4.97 16.49
CA MET A 157 -5.66 -5.09 15.25
C MET A 157 -4.55 -4.05 15.31
N GLN A 158 -3.35 -4.49 15.02
CA GLN A 158 -2.15 -3.66 15.18
C GLN A 158 -2.08 -2.62 14.07
N ASP A 159 -2.22 -1.36 14.45
CA ASP A 159 -2.09 -0.25 13.54
C ASP A 159 -0.66 -0.04 13.07
N HIS A 160 0.29 -0.16 13.96
CA HIS A 160 1.72 0.04 13.71
C HIS A 160 2.44 -1.31 13.64
N CYS A 161 2.61 -1.88 12.47
CA CYS A 161 3.12 -3.23 12.31
C CYS A 161 4.47 -3.36 11.58
N ALA A 162 5.10 -2.24 11.18
CA ALA A 162 6.37 -2.31 10.45
C ALA A 162 7.49 -3.00 11.24
N TYR A 163 7.62 -2.70 12.53
CA TYR A 163 8.61 -3.35 13.40
C TYR A 163 8.37 -4.86 13.51
N GLN A 164 7.10 -5.29 13.64
CA GLN A 164 6.78 -6.71 13.73
C GLN A 164 7.08 -7.46 12.44
N ILE A 165 6.84 -6.82 11.29
CA ILE A 165 7.20 -7.40 9.99
C ILE A 165 8.71 -7.61 9.94
N ALA A 166 9.49 -6.59 10.29
CA ALA A 166 10.94 -6.68 10.29
C ALA A 166 11.48 -7.76 11.25
N GLU A 167 10.83 -7.95 12.42
CA GLU A 167 11.26 -8.91 13.43
C GLU A 167 10.79 -10.34 13.16
N GLN A 168 9.56 -10.50 12.63
CA GLN A 168 8.87 -11.80 12.60
C GLN A 168 8.74 -12.42 11.22
N VAL A 169 9.01 -11.67 10.15
CA VAL A 169 8.88 -12.18 8.79
C VAL A 169 10.27 -12.54 8.26
N PRO A 170 10.60 -13.82 8.13
CA PRO A 170 11.88 -14.22 7.57
C PRO A 170 11.98 -13.81 6.10
N ASP A 171 13.20 -13.66 5.63
CA ASP A 171 13.51 -13.32 4.24
C ASP A 171 13.07 -11.91 3.79
N VAL A 172 12.77 -11.00 4.70
CA VAL A 172 12.63 -9.55 4.43
C VAL A 172 13.98 -8.89 4.64
N ASP A 173 14.46 -8.16 3.63
CA ASP A 173 15.74 -7.46 3.69
C ASP A 173 15.57 -5.99 4.09
N VAL A 174 14.46 -5.36 3.65
CA VAL A 174 14.17 -3.93 3.91
C VAL A 174 12.66 -3.75 4.17
N VAL A 175 12.32 -2.90 5.14
CA VAL A 175 10.97 -2.41 5.38
C VAL A 175 10.96 -0.89 5.29
N PHE A 176 10.20 -0.35 4.32
CA PHE A 176 9.84 1.06 4.26
C PHE A 176 8.47 1.24 4.92
N CYS A 177 8.39 2.13 5.89
CA CYS A 177 7.16 2.43 6.61
C CYS A 177 6.86 3.93 6.64
N GLY A 178 5.63 4.29 6.97
CA GLY A 178 5.16 5.68 7.08
C GLY A 178 3.97 5.75 8.03
N HIS A 179 3.03 6.69 7.80
CA HIS A 179 1.79 6.83 8.57
C HIS A 179 1.92 7.60 9.89
N ASP A 180 2.88 7.31 10.74
CA ASP A 180 3.06 7.97 12.05
C ASP A 180 3.81 9.30 12.00
N HIS A 181 4.19 9.78 10.81
CA HIS A 181 4.85 11.07 10.54
C HIS A 181 6.15 11.28 11.34
N ARG A 182 6.96 10.24 11.49
CA ARG A 182 8.23 10.24 12.23
C ARG A 182 9.43 9.98 11.33
#